data_ac4e40394d2766f42ef2ec6a0a95bb15
#
_entry.id   ac4e40394d2766f42ef2ec6a0a95bb15
#
_cell.length_a   1.000
_cell.length_b   1.000
_cell.length_c   1.000
_cell.angle_alpha   90.00
_cell.angle_beta   90.00
_cell.angle_gamma   90.00
#
_symmetry.space_group_name_H-M   'P 1'
#
loop_
_entity.id
_entity.type
_entity.pdbx_description
1 polymer ?
#
loop_
_entity_poly.entity_id
_entity_poly.type
_entity_poly.pdbx_seq_one_letter_code
_entity_poly.pdbx_strand_id
1 'polypeptide(L)'
;MLTGCAKKLPTDVQRTPSKAFLDYDTTSIGQFFEEAEIRHPGKSGFAIIRKGRPAYTARIAMTAMAEKTLDLQYYIWEADTTGRILALRLVEAADRGVRVRILVDDNTLAGRDSPIAAIDAHPNIEIRIFNPFPHRGSRLFGYMTDFDRLNHRMHNKFVIVDNVLAIVGGRNIGNHYFGVQTDANFRDLDTAAAG
;
A
#
# COMPACT_ATOMS: atom_id res chain seq x y z
N MET A 1 -24.06 -34.37 -4.66
CA MET A 1 -23.81 -32.99 -4.20
C MET A 1 -22.46 -32.97 -3.51
N LEU A 2 -21.42 -32.40 -4.15
CA LEU A 2 -20.14 -32.20 -3.52
C LEU A 2 -20.24 -30.91 -2.71
N THR A 3 -20.48 -31.02 -1.41
CA THR A 3 -20.32 -29.91 -0.46
C THR A 3 -18.83 -29.61 -0.35
N GLY A 4 -18.35 -28.71 -1.21
CA GLY A 4 -17.02 -28.17 -1.07
C GLY A 4 -16.95 -27.38 0.22
N CYS A 5 -16.29 -27.93 1.25
CA CYS A 5 -15.97 -27.20 2.46
C CYS A 5 -14.97 -26.08 2.11
N ALA A 6 -15.47 -24.91 1.74
CA ALA A 6 -14.64 -23.72 1.74
C ALA A 6 -14.10 -23.53 3.16
N LYS A 7 -12.79 -23.65 3.34
CA LYS A 7 -12.16 -23.37 4.62
C LYS A 7 -12.50 -21.92 5.00
N LYS A 8 -13.31 -21.72 6.03
CA LYS A 8 -13.53 -20.38 6.58
C LYS A 8 -12.18 -19.79 6.98
N LEU A 9 -11.98 -18.53 6.65
CA LEU A 9 -10.80 -17.82 7.12
C LEU A 9 -10.81 -17.81 8.66
N PRO A 10 -9.65 -17.95 9.33
CA PRO A 10 -9.59 -17.88 10.77
C PRO A 10 -10.11 -16.49 11.22
N THR A 11 -11.04 -16.50 12.17
CA THR A 11 -11.62 -15.27 12.73
C THR A 11 -10.97 -14.88 14.06
N ASP A 12 -10.16 -15.78 14.63
CA ASP A 12 -9.48 -15.69 15.91
C ASP A 12 -8.02 -15.22 15.81
N VAL A 13 -7.63 -14.68 14.66
CA VAL A 13 -6.27 -14.14 14.46
C VAL A 13 -6.04 -12.96 15.40
N GLN A 14 -5.07 -13.07 16.29
CA GLN A 14 -4.62 -11.96 17.11
C GLN A 14 -4.14 -10.82 16.22
N ARG A 15 -4.72 -9.65 16.39
CA ARG A 15 -4.35 -8.44 15.67
C ARG A 15 -3.62 -7.51 16.63
N THR A 16 -2.42 -7.09 16.25
CA THR A 16 -1.71 -6.05 17.01
C THR A 16 -2.50 -4.74 16.92
N PRO A 17 -2.98 -4.19 18.04
CA PRO A 17 -3.64 -2.89 18.02
C PRO A 17 -2.68 -1.82 17.55
N SER A 18 -3.10 -0.99 16.62
CA SER A 18 -2.30 0.15 16.19
C SER A 18 -3.18 1.37 15.97
N LYS A 19 -2.63 2.56 16.24
CA LYS A 19 -3.33 3.84 16.08
C LYS A 19 -2.63 4.68 15.01
N ALA A 20 -3.34 5.66 14.45
CA ALA A 20 -2.73 6.70 13.66
C ALA A 20 -1.70 7.47 14.51
N PHE A 21 -0.64 7.91 13.88
CA PHE A 21 0.34 8.79 14.50
C PHE A 21 -0.25 10.21 14.54
N LEU A 22 -0.31 10.83 15.71
CA LEU A 22 -0.98 12.12 15.89
C LEU A 22 0.00 13.28 16.14
N ASP A 23 1.22 12.98 16.60
CA ASP A 23 2.23 14.00 16.93
C ASP A 23 3.06 14.36 15.67
N TYR A 24 2.37 14.59 14.54
CA TYR A 24 2.97 14.81 13.23
C TYR A 24 3.79 16.10 13.14
N ASP A 25 3.48 17.09 13.95
CA ASP A 25 4.21 18.35 14.15
C ASP A 25 5.65 18.13 14.62
N THR A 26 5.95 16.96 15.18
CA THR A 26 7.30 16.55 15.59
C THR A 26 8.16 16.05 14.43
N THR A 27 7.59 15.89 13.23
CA THR A 27 8.30 15.42 12.02
C THR A 27 8.69 16.57 11.11
N SER A 28 9.78 16.41 10.34
CA SER A 28 10.22 17.41 9.37
C SER A 28 9.14 17.73 8.33
N ILE A 29 8.37 16.71 7.92
CA ILE A 29 7.29 16.91 6.95
C ILE A 29 6.09 17.63 7.59
N GLY A 30 5.78 17.37 8.85
CA GLY A 30 4.76 18.11 9.60
C GLY A 30 5.13 19.59 9.74
N GLN A 31 6.35 19.87 10.17
CA GLN A 31 6.88 21.24 10.29
C GLN A 31 6.88 21.98 8.93
N PHE A 32 7.20 21.29 7.84
CA PHE A 32 7.14 21.89 6.50
C PHE A 32 5.73 22.38 6.12
N PHE A 33 4.69 21.69 6.55
CA PHE A 33 3.30 22.09 6.29
C PHE A 33 2.69 23.01 7.34
N GLU A 34 3.36 23.23 8.49
CA GLU A 34 2.86 24.05 9.60
C GLU A 34 2.49 25.48 9.14
N GLU A 35 3.35 26.13 8.36
CA GLU A 35 3.05 27.48 7.85
C GLU A 35 1.80 27.50 6.94
N ALA A 36 1.56 26.43 6.18
CA ALA A 36 0.40 26.34 5.33
C ALA A 36 -0.87 26.12 6.17
N GLU A 37 -0.79 25.33 7.22
CA GLU A 37 -1.88 25.08 8.17
C GLU A 37 -2.26 26.36 8.92
N ILE A 38 -1.28 27.14 9.38
CA ILE A 38 -1.49 28.44 10.04
C ILE A 38 -2.18 29.43 9.10
N ARG A 39 -1.76 29.48 7.82
CA ARG A 39 -2.35 30.37 6.82
C ARG A 39 -3.74 29.93 6.33
N HIS A 40 -4.03 28.65 6.44
CA HIS A 40 -5.25 28.03 5.94
C HIS A 40 -5.90 27.09 6.96
N PRO A 41 -6.28 27.58 8.15
CA PRO A 41 -6.75 26.72 9.24
C PRO A 41 -7.98 25.89 8.84
N GLY A 42 -7.92 24.59 9.15
CA GLY A 42 -8.97 23.64 8.82
C GLY A 42 -9.15 23.34 7.34
N LYS A 43 -8.15 23.64 6.50
CA LYS A 43 -8.15 23.31 5.07
C LYS A 43 -7.02 22.35 4.74
N SER A 44 -7.26 21.48 3.77
CA SER A 44 -6.25 20.61 3.18
C SER A 44 -5.79 21.12 1.82
N GLY A 45 -4.51 20.94 1.52
CA GLY A 45 -3.91 21.23 0.23
C GLY A 45 -3.94 20.03 -0.70
N PHE A 46 -4.19 20.23 -2.00
CA PHE A 46 -4.21 19.17 -3.01
C PHE A 46 -3.37 19.52 -4.22
N ALA A 47 -2.62 18.53 -4.75
CA ALA A 47 -1.87 18.66 -6.00
C ALA A 47 -2.09 17.46 -6.89
N ILE A 48 -2.46 17.67 -8.16
CA ILE A 48 -2.72 16.58 -9.12
C ILE A 48 -1.41 16.10 -9.74
N ILE A 49 -1.17 14.79 -9.71
CA ILE A 49 -0.01 14.13 -10.30
C ILE A 49 -0.47 13.35 -11.55
N ARG A 50 -0.28 13.95 -12.72
CA ARG A 50 -0.78 13.41 -13.99
C ARG A 50 0.12 12.35 -14.63
N LYS A 51 1.44 12.47 -14.47
CA LYS A 51 2.43 11.62 -15.15
C LYS A 51 2.90 10.48 -14.24
N GLY A 52 3.12 9.29 -14.84
CA GLY A 52 3.52 8.10 -14.09
C GLY A 52 4.87 8.23 -13.39
N ARG A 53 5.92 8.69 -14.09
CA ARG A 53 7.26 8.85 -13.49
C ARG A 53 7.26 9.80 -12.29
N PRO A 54 6.72 11.03 -12.36
CA PRO A 54 6.55 11.89 -11.19
C PRO A 54 5.76 11.22 -10.05
N ALA A 55 4.70 10.48 -10.38
CA ALA A 55 3.91 9.76 -9.38
C ALA A 55 4.72 8.68 -8.64
N TYR A 56 5.62 7.99 -9.34
CA TYR A 56 6.53 7.02 -8.74
C TYR A 56 7.61 7.70 -7.89
N THR A 57 8.26 8.74 -8.45
CA THR A 57 9.28 9.51 -7.74
C THR A 57 8.74 10.10 -6.44
N ALA A 58 7.50 10.62 -6.45
CA ALA A 58 6.86 11.14 -5.25
C ALA A 58 6.71 10.04 -4.17
N ARG A 59 6.27 8.83 -4.54
CA ARG A 59 6.17 7.68 -3.60
C ARG A 59 7.54 7.32 -3.01
N ILE A 60 8.58 7.26 -3.85
CA ILE A 60 9.95 6.99 -3.39
C ILE A 60 10.44 8.11 -2.45
N ALA A 61 10.19 9.38 -2.78
CA ALA A 61 10.55 10.50 -1.92
C ALA A 61 9.84 10.42 -0.56
N MET A 62 8.54 10.09 -0.55
CA MET A 62 7.79 9.91 0.70
C MET A 62 8.38 8.81 1.59
N THR A 63 8.83 7.67 1.02
CA THR A 63 9.48 6.62 1.82
C THR A 63 10.81 7.09 2.40
N ALA A 64 11.54 7.94 1.69
CA ALA A 64 12.81 8.50 2.16
C ALA A 64 12.61 9.55 3.26
N MET A 65 11.55 10.36 3.16
CA MET A 65 11.23 11.42 4.12
C MET A 65 10.53 10.93 5.39
N ALA A 66 9.96 9.74 5.37
CA ALA A 66 9.25 9.17 6.52
C ALA A 66 10.14 9.06 7.76
N GLU A 67 9.66 9.58 8.88
CA GLU A 67 10.35 9.55 10.18
C GLU A 67 9.65 8.66 11.21
N LYS A 68 8.33 8.52 11.14
CA LYS A 68 7.53 7.79 12.13
C LYS A 68 6.68 6.69 11.53
N THR A 69 5.90 6.99 10.47
CA THR A 69 4.94 6.03 9.94
C THR A 69 4.83 6.06 8.42
N LEU A 70 4.64 4.86 7.84
CA LEU A 70 4.23 4.65 6.45
C LEU A 70 3.05 3.70 6.41
N ASP A 71 1.93 4.16 5.87
CA ASP A 71 0.72 3.38 5.72
C ASP A 71 0.36 3.26 4.23
N LEU A 72 0.28 2.03 3.73
CA LEU A 72 0.03 1.76 2.31
C LEU A 72 -1.15 0.82 2.12
N GLN A 73 -1.99 1.12 1.10
CA GLN A 73 -2.99 0.17 0.60
C GLN A 73 -2.89 0.10 -0.91
N TYR A 74 -2.85 -1.13 -1.46
CA TYR A 74 -2.80 -1.35 -2.91
C TYR A 74 -3.60 -2.57 -3.33
N TYR A 75 -4.37 -2.41 -4.42
CA TYR A 75 -5.08 -3.51 -5.06
C TYR A 75 -4.12 -4.43 -5.82
N ILE A 76 -3.19 -3.85 -6.60
CA ILE A 76 -2.17 -4.59 -7.36
C ILE A 76 -0.78 -4.13 -6.89
N TRP A 77 0.07 -5.12 -6.60
CA TRP A 77 1.49 -4.90 -6.38
C TRP A 77 2.28 -5.92 -7.19
N GLU A 78 2.92 -5.46 -8.28
CA GLU A 78 3.70 -6.34 -9.15
C GLU A 78 5.11 -6.57 -8.59
N ALA A 79 5.68 -7.76 -8.90
CA ALA A 79 7.07 -8.08 -8.53
C ALA A 79 8.06 -7.68 -9.65
N ASP A 80 7.76 -6.58 -10.33
CA ASP A 80 8.60 -5.98 -11.36
C ASP A 80 9.60 -4.97 -10.77
N THR A 81 10.29 -4.20 -11.63
CA THR A 81 11.31 -3.24 -11.21
C THR A 81 10.74 -2.20 -10.23
N THR A 82 9.60 -1.61 -10.53
CA THR A 82 9.01 -0.57 -9.67
C THR A 82 8.53 -1.14 -8.34
N GLY A 83 7.89 -2.31 -8.36
CA GLY A 83 7.41 -2.96 -7.15
C GLY A 83 8.54 -3.40 -6.23
N ARG A 84 9.64 -3.93 -6.79
CA ARG A 84 10.82 -4.35 -6.00
C ARG A 84 11.57 -3.17 -5.39
N ILE A 85 11.77 -2.09 -6.16
CA ILE A 85 12.44 -0.89 -5.66
C ILE A 85 11.59 -0.26 -4.53
N LEU A 86 10.28 -0.12 -4.69
CA LEU A 86 9.44 0.42 -3.63
C LEU A 86 9.49 -0.45 -2.37
N ALA A 87 9.40 -1.78 -2.51
CA ALA A 87 9.53 -2.70 -1.38
C ALA A 87 10.87 -2.53 -0.64
N LEU A 88 11.99 -2.42 -1.39
CA LEU A 88 13.31 -2.14 -0.79
C LEU A 88 13.30 -0.81 -0.02
N ARG A 89 12.73 0.26 -0.57
CA ARG A 89 12.64 1.57 0.11
C ARG A 89 11.81 1.51 1.39
N LEU A 90 10.77 0.66 1.43
CA LEU A 90 9.99 0.43 2.66
C LEU A 90 10.82 -0.31 3.72
N VAL A 91 11.62 -1.30 3.32
CA VAL A 91 12.56 -1.97 4.24
C VAL A 91 13.58 -0.98 4.78
N GLU A 92 14.20 -0.18 3.91
CA GLU A 92 15.15 0.87 4.33
C GLU A 92 14.52 1.91 5.29
N ALA A 93 13.24 2.24 5.11
CA ALA A 93 12.51 3.10 6.04
C ALA A 93 12.31 2.39 7.39
N ALA A 94 11.94 1.12 7.37
CA ALA A 94 11.77 0.30 8.56
C ALA A 94 13.08 0.11 9.33
N ASP A 95 14.22 -0.05 8.64
CA ASP A 95 15.57 -0.08 9.23
C ASP A 95 15.90 1.21 9.97
N ARG A 96 15.37 2.35 9.54
CA ARG A 96 15.48 3.64 10.25
C ARG A 96 14.55 3.77 11.46
N GLY A 97 13.70 2.76 11.72
CA GLY A 97 12.74 2.76 12.83
C GLY A 97 11.34 3.24 12.45
N VAL A 98 11.06 3.49 11.16
CA VAL A 98 9.72 3.86 10.69
C VAL A 98 8.79 2.66 10.79
N ARG A 99 7.60 2.84 11.39
CA ARG A 99 6.55 1.82 11.39
C ARG A 99 5.89 1.75 10.01
N VAL A 100 6.02 0.63 9.33
CA VAL A 100 5.45 0.40 8.00
C VAL A 100 4.27 -0.56 8.09
N ARG A 101 3.09 -0.16 7.60
CA ARG A 101 1.91 -1.01 7.49
C ARG A 101 1.47 -1.09 6.03
N ILE A 102 1.32 -2.29 5.53
CA ILE A 102 0.95 -2.55 4.15
C ILE A 102 -0.30 -3.43 4.13
N LEU A 103 -1.37 -2.96 3.50
CA LEU A 103 -2.54 -3.77 3.19
C LEU A 103 -2.59 -3.99 1.68
N VAL A 104 -2.49 -5.23 1.23
CA VAL A 104 -2.55 -5.58 -0.19
C VAL A 104 -3.68 -6.56 -0.47
N ASP A 105 -4.35 -6.41 -1.60
CA ASP A 105 -5.33 -7.39 -2.06
C ASP A 105 -4.62 -8.64 -2.60
N ASP A 106 -5.17 -9.82 -2.31
CA ASP A 106 -4.57 -11.10 -2.75
C ASP A 106 -4.66 -11.34 -4.26
N ASN A 107 -5.28 -10.45 -5.00
CA ASN A 107 -5.56 -10.67 -6.42
C ASN A 107 -4.30 -10.93 -7.28
N THR A 108 -3.17 -10.33 -6.93
CA THR A 108 -1.91 -10.47 -7.69
C THR A 108 -0.78 -11.17 -6.90
N LEU A 109 -1.07 -11.72 -5.72
CA LEU A 109 -0.05 -12.26 -4.82
C LEU A 109 0.20 -13.77 -4.94
N ALA A 110 -0.40 -14.46 -5.92
CA ALA A 110 -0.17 -15.89 -6.12
C ALA A 110 1.33 -16.21 -6.29
N GLY A 111 1.81 -17.20 -5.54
CA GLY A 111 3.21 -17.63 -5.58
C GLY A 111 4.22 -16.67 -4.92
N ARG A 112 3.73 -15.63 -4.22
CA ARG A 112 4.58 -14.61 -3.57
C ARG A 112 4.57 -14.69 -2.05
N ASP A 113 4.04 -15.75 -1.47
CA ASP A 113 3.92 -15.90 -0.01
C ASP A 113 5.28 -15.84 0.70
N SER A 114 6.30 -16.53 0.17
CA SER A 114 7.64 -16.54 0.76
C SER A 114 8.32 -15.17 0.77
N PRO A 115 8.41 -14.40 -0.34
CA PRO A 115 8.99 -13.06 -0.29
C PRO A 115 8.18 -12.08 0.56
N ILE A 116 6.84 -12.20 0.61
CA ILE A 116 6.01 -11.38 1.48
C ILE A 116 6.31 -11.68 2.95
N ALA A 117 6.35 -12.96 3.32
CA ALA A 117 6.67 -13.37 4.69
C ALA A 117 8.10 -12.95 5.11
N ALA A 118 9.05 -12.94 4.19
CA ALA A 118 10.40 -12.46 4.47
C ALA A 118 10.45 -10.96 4.80
N ILE A 119 9.62 -10.14 4.13
CA ILE A 119 9.52 -8.70 4.42
C ILE A 119 8.72 -8.47 5.72
N ASP A 120 7.63 -9.23 5.93
CA ASP A 120 6.78 -9.15 7.13
C ASP A 120 7.51 -9.59 8.42
N ALA A 121 8.60 -10.38 8.27
CA ALA A 121 9.45 -10.75 9.40
C ALA A 121 10.26 -9.58 10.00
N HIS A 122 10.31 -8.42 9.33
CA HIS A 122 10.97 -7.23 9.86
C HIS A 122 10.17 -6.65 11.03
N PRO A 123 10.80 -6.31 12.20
CA PRO A 123 10.06 -5.90 13.41
C PRO A 123 9.21 -4.64 13.24
N ASN A 124 9.55 -3.76 12.30
CA ASN A 124 8.85 -2.51 12.02
C ASN A 124 7.93 -2.59 10.78
N ILE A 125 7.75 -3.76 10.17
CA ILE A 125 6.86 -3.95 9.01
C ILE A 125 5.72 -4.88 9.38
N GLU A 126 4.51 -4.51 9.03
CA GLU A 126 3.32 -5.35 9.14
C GLU A 126 2.61 -5.41 7.78
N ILE A 127 2.53 -6.61 7.18
CA ILE A 127 1.83 -6.84 5.92
C ILE A 127 0.56 -7.63 6.18
N ARG A 128 -0.59 -7.08 5.78
CA ARG A 128 -1.87 -7.76 5.82
C ARG A 128 -2.39 -7.99 4.41
N ILE A 129 -2.90 -9.19 4.17
CA ILE A 129 -3.49 -9.58 2.89
C ILE A 129 -5.01 -9.46 3.01
N PHE A 130 -5.60 -8.59 2.17
CA PHE A 130 -7.04 -8.45 2.12
C PHE A 130 -7.66 -9.62 1.34
N ASN A 131 -8.67 -10.24 1.96
CA ASN A 131 -9.53 -11.27 1.36
C ASN A 131 -8.74 -12.38 0.64
N PRO A 132 -7.87 -13.12 1.34
CA PRO A 132 -6.98 -14.11 0.75
C PRO A 132 -7.75 -15.30 0.13
N PHE A 133 -7.21 -15.83 -0.95
CA PHE A 133 -7.72 -17.04 -1.58
C PHE A 133 -7.49 -18.26 -0.66
N PRO A 134 -8.53 -19.09 -0.41
CA PRO A 134 -8.42 -20.26 0.47
C PRO A 134 -7.51 -21.35 -0.13
N HIS A 135 -7.39 -21.38 -1.46
CA HIS A 135 -6.56 -22.31 -2.20
C HIS A 135 -5.48 -21.57 -2.98
N ARG A 136 -4.31 -21.39 -2.35
CA ARG A 136 -3.18 -20.64 -2.94
C ARG A 136 -2.69 -21.24 -4.28
N GLY A 137 -2.80 -22.55 -4.46
CA GLY A 137 -2.35 -23.25 -5.67
C GLY A 137 -3.36 -23.23 -6.83
N SER A 138 -4.65 -22.92 -6.59
CA SER A 138 -5.68 -22.91 -7.62
C SER A 138 -6.75 -21.87 -7.35
N ARG A 139 -6.60 -20.70 -7.97
CA ARG A 139 -7.57 -19.60 -7.87
C ARG A 139 -8.92 -19.96 -8.50
N LEU A 140 -8.89 -20.69 -9.62
CA LEU A 140 -10.11 -21.14 -10.29
C LEU A 140 -10.98 -21.97 -9.34
N PHE A 141 -10.38 -22.90 -8.61
CA PHE A 141 -11.09 -23.69 -7.62
C PHE A 141 -11.64 -22.83 -6.48
N GLY A 142 -10.88 -21.82 -6.04
CA GLY A 142 -11.34 -20.82 -5.07
C GLY A 142 -12.61 -20.10 -5.56
N TYR A 143 -12.61 -19.59 -6.77
CA TYR A 143 -13.79 -18.93 -7.35
C TYR A 143 -15.00 -19.86 -7.50
N MET A 144 -14.79 -21.14 -7.82
CA MET A 144 -15.89 -22.11 -7.92
C MET A 144 -16.53 -22.41 -6.56
N THR A 145 -15.78 -22.30 -5.47
CA THR A 145 -16.24 -22.69 -4.13
C THR A 145 -16.66 -21.53 -3.24
N ASP A 146 -16.22 -20.30 -3.54
CA ASP A 146 -16.39 -19.12 -2.67
C ASP A 146 -16.45 -17.82 -3.48
N PHE A 147 -17.21 -17.82 -4.59
CA PHE A 147 -17.27 -16.71 -5.55
C PHE A 147 -17.70 -15.39 -4.89
N ASP A 148 -18.79 -15.41 -4.11
CA ASP A 148 -19.35 -14.20 -3.52
C ASP A 148 -18.34 -13.48 -2.63
N ARG A 149 -17.62 -14.20 -1.79
CA ARG A 149 -16.58 -13.59 -0.96
C ARG A 149 -15.39 -13.13 -1.80
N LEU A 150 -14.89 -14.00 -2.69
CA LEU A 150 -13.68 -13.71 -3.48
C LEU A 150 -13.90 -12.59 -4.50
N ASN A 151 -15.13 -12.29 -4.87
CA ASN A 151 -15.44 -11.17 -5.75
C ASN A 151 -15.38 -9.80 -5.05
N HIS A 152 -15.36 -9.76 -3.72
CA HIS A 152 -15.16 -8.52 -2.97
C HIS A 152 -13.66 -8.20 -2.88
N ARG A 153 -13.19 -7.25 -3.68
CA ARG A 153 -11.79 -6.83 -3.76
C ARG A 153 -11.60 -5.42 -3.21
N MET A 154 -10.45 -5.19 -2.57
CA MET A 154 -10.05 -3.87 -2.11
C MET A 154 -9.40 -3.10 -3.25
N HIS A 155 -10.09 -2.09 -3.78
CA HIS A 155 -9.59 -1.30 -4.91
C HIS A 155 -8.88 0.00 -4.52
N ASN A 156 -8.51 0.15 -3.24
CA ASN A 156 -7.81 1.33 -2.73
C ASN A 156 -6.36 1.36 -3.19
N LYS A 157 -5.83 2.57 -3.40
CA LYS A 157 -4.43 2.81 -3.77
C LYS A 157 -3.98 4.10 -3.13
N PHE A 158 -3.22 3.98 -2.06
CA PHE A 158 -2.65 5.14 -1.38
C PHE A 158 -1.34 4.80 -0.65
N VAL A 159 -0.58 5.83 -0.38
CA VAL A 159 0.51 5.88 0.58
C VAL A 159 0.36 7.13 1.43
N ILE A 160 0.53 6.97 2.74
CA ILE A 160 0.49 8.06 3.72
C ILE A 160 1.80 8.04 4.49
N VAL A 161 2.44 9.19 4.63
CA VAL A 161 3.65 9.38 5.43
C VAL A 161 3.36 10.28 6.62
N ASP A 162 3.76 9.81 7.80
CA ASP A 162 3.71 10.51 9.09
C ASP A 162 2.34 11.14 9.40
N ASN A 163 1.28 10.60 8.81
CA ASN A 163 -0.10 11.10 8.91
C ASN A 163 -0.28 12.56 8.46
N VAL A 164 0.62 13.09 7.65
CA VAL A 164 0.65 14.48 7.14
C VAL A 164 0.41 14.54 5.65
N LEU A 165 1.16 13.74 4.89
CA LEU A 165 1.13 13.76 3.44
C LEU A 165 0.65 12.43 2.89
N ALA A 166 -0.31 12.47 1.99
CA ALA A 166 -0.84 11.30 1.30
C ALA A 166 -0.71 11.42 -0.21
N ILE A 167 -0.54 10.30 -0.91
CA ILE A 167 -0.85 10.17 -2.33
C ILE A 167 -1.97 9.15 -2.45
N VAL A 168 -3.09 9.58 -3.04
CA VAL A 168 -4.27 8.75 -3.30
C VAL A 168 -4.58 8.82 -4.80
N GLY A 169 -4.95 7.70 -5.42
CA GLY A 169 -5.30 7.75 -6.84
C GLY A 169 -5.64 6.41 -7.47
N GLY A 170 -5.50 6.35 -8.77
CA GLY A 170 -5.82 5.15 -9.54
C GLY A 170 -4.63 4.23 -9.79
N ARG A 171 -3.37 4.70 -9.61
CA ARG A 171 -2.16 3.91 -9.92
C ARG A 171 -1.89 2.84 -8.89
N ASN A 172 -1.85 1.60 -9.35
CA ASN A 172 -1.26 0.49 -8.59
C ASN A 172 0.28 0.53 -8.65
N ILE A 173 0.93 -0.46 -8.05
CA ILE A 173 2.38 -0.63 -8.10
C ILE A 173 2.73 -1.63 -9.21
N GLY A 174 3.38 -1.13 -10.25
CA GLY A 174 3.80 -1.90 -11.43
C GLY A 174 4.35 -0.99 -12.53
N ASN A 175 5.27 -1.50 -13.35
CA ASN A 175 5.98 -0.76 -14.39
C ASN A 175 5.06 0.01 -15.34
N HIS A 176 3.94 -0.61 -15.73
CA HIS A 176 2.98 -0.02 -16.67
C HIS A 176 2.14 1.13 -16.06
N TYR A 177 2.08 1.27 -14.73
CA TYR A 177 1.44 2.42 -14.10
C TYR A 177 2.35 3.65 -14.04
N PHE A 178 3.66 3.44 -14.16
CA PHE A 178 4.65 4.51 -13.99
C PHE A 178 5.40 4.89 -15.27
N GLY A 179 5.00 4.35 -16.41
CA GLY A 179 5.61 4.68 -17.70
C GLY A 179 7.01 4.10 -17.86
N VAL A 180 7.25 2.93 -17.30
CA VAL A 180 8.53 2.20 -17.37
C VAL A 180 8.44 1.01 -18.34
N GLN A 181 7.24 0.58 -18.70
CA GLN A 181 7.02 -0.49 -19.66
C GLN A 181 7.30 -0.01 -21.09
N THR A 182 7.81 -0.92 -21.95
CA THR A 182 8.19 -0.59 -23.32
C THR A 182 7.03 -0.62 -24.30
N ASP A 183 6.03 -1.46 -24.05
CA ASP A 183 4.94 -1.78 -24.98
C ASP A 183 3.61 -1.09 -24.64
N ALA A 184 3.17 -1.11 -23.38
CA ALA A 184 1.93 -0.46 -22.99
C ALA A 184 2.01 0.14 -21.57
N ASN A 185 1.56 1.38 -21.43
CA ASN A 185 1.49 2.06 -20.15
C ASN A 185 0.08 2.56 -19.90
N PHE A 186 -0.43 2.37 -18.68
CA PHE A 186 -1.72 2.88 -18.27
C PHE A 186 -1.68 4.39 -18.04
N ARG A 187 -2.80 5.05 -18.37
CA ARG A 187 -3.03 6.45 -18.00
C ARG A 187 -3.93 6.51 -16.79
N ASP A 188 -3.49 7.22 -15.79
CA ASP A 188 -4.22 7.36 -14.54
C ASP A 188 -3.85 8.67 -13.85
N LEU A 189 -4.60 9.04 -12.81
CA LEU A 189 -4.36 10.23 -12.00
C LEU A 189 -4.14 9.85 -10.54
N ASP A 190 -3.21 10.55 -9.91
CA ASP A 190 -3.06 10.57 -8.47
C ASP A 190 -3.19 12.00 -7.97
N THR A 191 -3.51 12.13 -6.70
CA THR A 191 -3.56 13.40 -5.97
C THR A 191 -2.69 13.28 -4.75
N ALA A 192 -1.76 14.21 -4.58
CA ALA A 192 -1.12 14.43 -3.30
C ALA A 192 -2.04 15.30 -2.44
N ALA A 193 -2.17 14.98 -1.17
CA ALA A 193 -2.95 15.69 -0.19
C ALA A 193 -2.14 15.90 1.09
N ALA A 194 -2.20 17.11 1.67
CA ALA A 194 -1.58 17.47 2.93
C ALA A 194 -2.54 18.31 3.78
N GLY A 195 -2.49 18.13 5.10
CA GLY A 195 -3.33 18.82 6.08
C GLY A 195 -3.92 17.91 7.12
#